data_a40afba38a82dd8c90c660550c90478a
#
_entry.id   a40afba38a82dd8c90c660550c90478a
#
_cell.length_a   1.000
_cell.length_b   1.000
_cell.length_c   1.000
_cell.angle_alpha   90.00
_cell.angle_beta   90.00
_cell.angle_gamma   90.00
#
_symmetry.space_group_name_H-M   'P 1'
#
loop_
_entity.id
_entity.type
_entity.pdbx_description
1 polymer ?
#
loop_
_entity_poly.entity_id
_entity_poly.type
_entity_poly.pdbx_seq_one_letter_code
_entity_poly.pdbx_strand_id
1 'polypeptide(L)'
;PFWNNETGKLDFKDYIKKNKLEEPDLIFTFLTGNGLYMPYSEDFTNHKKYAPLFLENLHQAFPNALIGVMGIELSCPNGGVTACYGASGYYHDWFGYTITAFNYDEWLEKLTLTDEFKDFVFYNDIKGQFDSEYNYPMINQKVNKRNEWTERLGVNGLHPSMNGYLQIGDAFYQFLVEMIIKYNNRKENQ
;
A
#
# COMPACT_ATOMS: atom_id res chain seq x y z
N PRO A 1 -4.50 -5.92 -16.65
CA PRO A 1 -3.88 -7.13 -17.23
C PRO A 1 -4.53 -8.42 -16.75
N PHE A 2 -5.14 -8.46 -15.54
CA PHE A 2 -5.77 -9.67 -14.98
C PHE A 2 -7.26 -9.81 -15.30
N TRP A 3 -7.86 -8.81 -15.95
CA TRP A 3 -9.27 -8.86 -16.34
C TRP A 3 -9.43 -9.66 -17.63
N ASN A 4 -10.23 -10.71 -17.58
CA ASN A 4 -10.59 -11.51 -18.74
C ASN A 4 -11.91 -10.96 -19.32
N ASN A 5 -11.85 -10.37 -20.51
CA ASN A 5 -13.01 -9.76 -21.16
C ASN A 5 -14.06 -10.78 -21.62
N GLU A 6 -13.67 -12.02 -21.85
CA GLU A 6 -14.57 -13.10 -22.30
C GLU A 6 -15.43 -13.60 -21.14
N THR A 7 -14.84 -13.71 -19.95
CA THR A 7 -15.53 -14.19 -18.75
C THR A 7 -16.08 -13.09 -17.85
N GLY A 8 -15.64 -11.84 -18.05
CA GLY A 8 -15.99 -10.71 -17.19
C GLY A 8 -15.48 -10.83 -15.75
N LYS A 9 -14.36 -11.52 -15.54
CA LYS A 9 -13.77 -11.79 -14.20
C LYS A 9 -12.26 -11.56 -14.19
N LEU A 10 -11.71 -11.47 -12.99
CA LEU A 10 -10.28 -11.59 -12.77
C LEU A 10 -9.87 -13.03 -13.05
N ASP A 11 -8.83 -13.22 -13.86
CA ASP A 11 -8.31 -14.53 -14.25
C ASP A 11 -6.77 -14.51 -14.22
N PHE A 12 -6.24 -14.81 -13.06
CA PHE A 12 -4.80 -14.83 -12.83
C PHE A 12 -4.11 -15.98 -13.54
N LYS A 13 -4.79 -17.13 -13.67
CA LYS A 13 -4.27 -18.30 -14.39
C LYS A 13 -4.13 -18.02 -15.89
N ASP A 14 -5.12 -17.39 -16.50
CA ASP A 14 -5.04 -16.96 -17.91
C ASP A 14 -3.90 -15.97 -18.15
N TYR A 15 -3.71 -15.02 -17.21
CA TYR A 15 -2.62 -14.06 -17.29
C TYR A 15 -1.25 -14.74 -17.31
N ILE A 16 -0.94 -15.61 -16.34
CA ILE A 16 0.37 -16.28 -16.31
C ILE A 16 0.56 -17.20 -17.51
N LYS A 17 -0.49 -17.90 -17.95
CA LYS A 17 -0.45 -18.74 -19.15
C LYS A 17 -0.15 -17.94 -20.41
N LYS A 18 -0.85 -16.83 -20.64
CA LYS A 18 -0.63 -15.94 -21.80
C LYS A 18 0.78 -15.34 -21.82
N ASN A 19 1.34 -15.05 -20.64
CA ASN A 19 2.67 -14.48 -20.52
C ASN A 19 3.78 -15.52 -20.32
N LYS A 20 3.45 -16.81 -20.34
CA LYS A 20 4.38 -17.95 -20.16
C LYS A 20 5.19 -17.83 -18.86
N LEU A 21 4.53 -17.40 -17.79
CA LEU A 21 5.10 -17.29 -16.45
C LEU A 21 4.86 -18.57 -15.67
N GLU A 22 5.73 -18.84 -14.71
CA GLU A 22 5.54 -19.90 -13.71
C GLU A 22 4.51 -19.46 -12.67
N GLU A 23 3.91 -20.42 -11.97
CA GLU A 23 3.04 -20.13 -10.84
C GLU A 23 3.85 -19.52 -9.70
N PRO A 24 3.36 -18.44 -9.07
CA PRO A 24 4.11 -17.79 -7.99
C PRO A 24 4.07 -18.61 -6.70
N ASP A 25 5.17 -18.67 -6.00
CA ASP A 25 5.26 -19.12 -4.60
C ASP A 25 4.87 -17.99 -3.62
N LEU A 26 5.16 -16.75 -3.97
CA LEU A 26 4.87 -15.57 -3.19
C LEU A 26 4.20 -14.50 -4.07
N ILE A 27 3.16 -13.86 -3.53
CA ILE A 27 2.44 -12.76 -4.18
C ILE A 27 2.43 -11.57 -3.24
N PHE A 28 2.78 -10.39 -3.76
CA PHE A 28 2.71 -9.16 -2.97
C PHE A 28 1.75 -8.16 -3.59
N THR A 29 0.96 -7.50 -2.75
CA THR A 29 0.04 -6.44 -3.18
C THR A 29 0.38 -5.13 -2.47
N PHE A 30 0.44 -4.05 -3.26
CA PHE A 30 0.66 -2.70 -2.79
C PHE A 30 -0.26 -1.75 -3.56
N LEU A 31 -1.58 -1.88 -3.34
CA LEU A 31 -2.61 -1.13 -4.03
C LEU A 31 -3.52 -0.43 -3.01
N THR A 32 -2.93 0.35 -2.11
CA THR A 32 -3.61 0.86 -0.94
C THR A 32 -4.06 2.31 -1.06
N GLY A 33 -3.32 3.21 -1.69
CA GLY A 33 -3.58 4.65 -1.66
C GLY A 33 -4.87 5.12 -2.35
N ASN A 34 -5.32 4.43 -3.39
CA ASN A 34 -6.45 4.86 -4.20
C ASN A 34 -7.79 4.69 -3.48
N GLY A 35 -8.54 5.79 -3.35
CA GLY A 35 -9.85 5.80 -2.66
C GLY A 35 -9.80 6.10 -1.17
N LEU A 36 -8.61 6.36 -0.59
CA LEU A 36 -8.42 6.65 0.84
C LEU A 36 -8.17 8.13 1.11
N TYR A 37 -8.71 9.03 0.29
CA TYR A 37 -8.38 10.46 0.36
C TYR A 37 -9.29 11.29 1.27
N MET A 38 -10.26 10.65 1.95
CA MET A 38 -11.14 11.35 2.87
C MET A 38 -10.48 11.42 4.25
N PRO A 39 -10.26 12.63 4.80
CA PRO A 39 -9.70 12.78 6.14
C PRO A 39 -10.66 12.21 7.20
N TYR A 40 -10.10 11.65 8.26
CA TYR A 40 -10.81 11.00 9.38
C TYR A 40 -11.78 9.89 8.96
N SER A 41 -11.56 9.26 7.80
CA SER A 41 -12.46 8.24 7.29
C SER A 41 -12.25 6.91 8.01
N GLU A 42 -13.36 6.26 8.32
CA GLU A 42 -13.45 4.84 8.68
C GLU A 42 -14.29 4.07 7.64
N ASP A 43 -14.76 4.78 6.62
CA ASP A 43 -15.55 4.21 5.53
C ASP A 43 -14.65 3.73 4.39
N PHE A 44 -14.37 2.44 4.43
CA PHE A 44 -13.61 1.74 3.40
C PHE A 44 -14.50 0.78 2.61
N THR A 45 -15.74 1.20 2.33
CA THR A 45 -16.79 0.34 1.76
C THR A 45 -16.30 -0.45 0.55
N ASN A 46 -15.63 0.20 -0.39
CA ASN A 46 -15.11 -0.49 -1.58
C ASN A 46 -13.98 -1.46 -1.22
N HIS A 47 -13.06 -1.07 -0.35
CA HIS A 47 -11.96 -1.94 0.09
C HIS A 47 -12.51 -3.12 0.89
N LYS A 48 -13.42 -2.86 1.85
CA LYS A 48 -14.09 -3.91 2.64
C LYS A 48 -14.85 -4.91 1.76
N LYS A 49 -15.39 -4.46 0.64
CA LYS A 49 -16.12 -5.31 -0.30
C LYS A 49 -15.19 -6.10 -1.23
N TYR A 50 -14.16 -5.46 -1.76
CA TYR A 50 -13.40 -6.05 -2.86
C TYR A 50 -12.06 -6.67 -2.46
N ALA A 51 -11.42 -6.23 -1.36
CA ALA A 51 -10.15 -6.80 -0.94
C ALA A 51 -10.27 -8.28 -0.52
N PRO A 52 -11.27 -8.70 0.28
CA PRO A 52 -11.47 -10.13 0.55
C PRO A 52 -11.64 -10.94 -0.73
N LEU A 53 -12.51 -10.52 -1.63
CA LEU A 53 -12.75 -11.20 -2.90
C LEU A 53 -11.49 -11.29 -3.78
N PHE A 54 -10.66 -10.25 -3.74
CA PHE A 54 -9.39 -10.24 -4.46
C PHE A 54 -8.41 -11.27 -3.88
N LEU A 55 -8.27 -11.30 -2.55
CA LEU A 55 -7.41 -12.26 -1.85
C LEU A 55 -7.88 -13.70 -2.04
N GLU A 56 -9.18 -13.94 -1.95
CA GLU A 56 -9.78 -15.25 -2.24
C GLU A 56 -9.48 -15.70 -3.68
N ASN A 57 -9.68 -14.82 -4.67
CA ASN A 57 -9.41 -15.13 -6.07
C ASN A 57 -7.92 -15.43 -6.31
N LEU A 58 -7.00 -14.74 -5.65
CA LEU A 58 -5.58 -15.03 -5.70
C LEU A 58 -5.29 -16.42 -5.11
N HIS A 59 -5.84 -16.72 -3.94
CA HIS A 59 -5.65 -18.01 -3.29
C HIS A 59 -6.26 -19.17 -4.08
N GLN A 60 -7.45 -18.99 -4.66
CA GLN A 60 -8.06 -19.98 -5.54
C GLN A 60 -7.22 -20.23 -6.80
N ALA A 61 -6.61 -19.18 -7.36
CA ALA A 61 -5.71 -19.32 -8.49
C ALA A 61 -4.39 -20.00 -8.11
N PHE A 62 -3.84 -19.70 -6.93
CA PHE A 62 -2.52 -20.15 -6.48
C PHE A 62 -2.58 -20.64 -5.02
N PRO A 63 -3.16 -21.82 -4.77
CA PRO A 63 -3.47 -22.29 -3.41
C PRO A 63 -2.23 -22.56 -2.56
N ASN A 64 -1.07 -22.75 -3.18
CA ASN A 64 0.19 -22.98 -2.49
C ASN A 64 0.98 -21.68 -2.22
N ALA A 65 0.62 -20.57 -2.87
CA ALA A 65 1.29 -19.30 -2.67
C ALA A 65 0.93 -18.66 -1.32
N LEU A 66 1.89 -17.94 -0.74
CA LEU A 66 1.62 -17.01 0.34
C LEU A 66 1.42 -15.60 -0.24
N ILE A 67 0.51 -14.84 0.36
CA ILE A 67 0.15 -13.49 -0.10
C ILE A 67 0.59 -12.48 0.94
N GLY A 68 1.48 -11.56 0.56
CA GLY A 68 1.86 -10.40 1.36
C GLY A 68 1.02 -9.18 0.98
N VAL A 69 0.38 -8.56 1.94
CA VAL A 69 -0.30 -7.27 1.77
C VAL A 69 0.46 -6.18 2.49
N MET A 70 0.79 -5.12 1.77
CA MET A 70 1.52 -3.99 2.33
C MET A 70 0.54 -2.89 2.71
N GLY A 71 0.73 -2.31 3.90
CA GLY A 71 0.00 -1.16 4.37
C GLY A 71 0.29 0.10 3.56
N ILE A 72 -0.33 1.21 3.93
CA ILE A 72 -0.16 2.49 3.25
C ILE A 72 0.94 3.31 3.93
N GLU A 73 1.78 3.96 3.13
CA GLU A 73 2.72 4.96 3.63
C GLU A 73 2.00 6.25 4.04
N LEU A 74 2.55 6.95 5.01
CA LEU A 74 2.02 8.25 5.43
C LEU A 74 2.41 9.33 4.42
N SER A 75 1.50 10.26 4.14
CA SER A 75 1.77 11.42 3.29
C SER A 75 2.71 12.43 3.98
N CYS A 76 3.35 13.29 3.17
CA CYS A 76 4.22 14.35 3.69
C CYS A 76 3.45 15.34 4.58
N PRO A 77 3.90 15.59 5.83
CA PRO A 77 3.26 16.57 6.71
C PRO A 77 3.37 18.01 6.19
N ASN A 78 4.49 18.35 5.54
CA ASN A 78 4.76 19.66 5.00
C ASN A 78 4.32 19.76 3.54
N GLY A 79 3.11 20.26 3.29
CA GLY A 79 2.50 20.32 1.96
C GLY A 79 1.45 19.22 1.72
N GLY A 80 1.56 18.11 2.44
CA GLY A 80 0.56 17.04 2.42
C GLY A 80 0.22 16.51 1.01
N VAL A 81 -0.88 15.84 0.92
CA VAL A 81 -1.41 15.30 -0.36
C VAL A 81 -1.70 16.40 -1.38
N THR A 82 -2.00 17.62 -0.92
CA THR A 82 -2.31 18.78 -1.76
C THR A 82 -1.19 19.23 -2.66
N ALA A 83 0.06 19.03 -2.28
CA ALA A 83 1.19 19.41 -3.11
C ALA A 83 1.15 18.74 -4.50
N CYS A 84 0.48 17.59 -4.63
CA CYS A 84 0.35 16.84 -5.87
C CYS A 84 -0.82 17.29 -6.75
N TYR A 85 -1.92 17.71 -6.13
CA TYR A 85 -3.21 17.90 -6.81
C TYR A 85 -3.76 19.33 -6.72
N GLY A 86 -2.96 20.27 -6.23
CA GLY A 86 -3.38 21.64 -6.03
C GLY A 86 -4.23 21.86 -4.76
N ALA A 87 -4.58 23.10 -4.50
CA ALA A 87 -5.23 23.52 -3.26
C ALA A 87 -6.71 23.17 -3.22
N SER A 88 -7.13 21.94 -3.24
CA SER A 88 -8.50 21.57 -2.91
C SER A 88 -8.61 21.20 -1.42
N GLY A 89 -9.71 21.62 -0.78
CA GLY A 89 -9.86 21.59 0.68
C GLY A 89 -9.64 20.24 1.37
N TYR A 90 -9.88 19.14 0.68
CA TYR A 90 -9.68 17.79 1.21
C TYR A 90 -8.24 17.43 1.51
N TYR A 91 -7.35 17.96 0.74
CA TYR A 91 -5.97 17.52 0.72
C TYR A 91 -5.08 18.35 1.64
N HIS A 92 -5.61 19.38 2.30
CA HIS A 92 -4.87 20.19 3.26
C HIS A 92 -4.77 19.56 4.65
N ASP A 93 -5.61 18.60 4.96
CA ASP A 93 -5.63 17.96 6.27
C ASP A 93 -4.73 16.73 6.30
N TRP A 94 -3.42 16.95 6.42
CA TRP A 94 -2.47 15.85 6.61
C TRP A 94 -2.82 14.99 7.82
N PHE A 95 -3.24 15.61 8.93
CA PHE A 95 -3.57 14.86 10.14
C PHE A 95 -4.79 13.97 9.95
N GLY A 96 -5.83 14.48 9.31
CA GLY A 96 -7.00 13.68 8.97
C GLY A 96 -6.70 12.54 8.00
N TYR A 97 -5.82 12.76 7.02
CA TYR A 97 -5.34 11.69 6.15
C TYR A 97 -4.54 10.63 6.93
N THR A 98 -3.68 11.07 7.84
CA THR A 98 -2.92 10.17 8.72
C THR A 98 -3.85 9.28 9.55
N ILE A 99 -4.90 9.83 10.15
CA ILE A 99 -5.92 9.05 10.87
C ILE A 99 -6.60 8.03 9.95
N THR A 100 -6.97 8.45 8.73
CA THR A 100 -7.55 7.53 7.74
C THR A 100 -6.59 6.38 7.41
N ALA A 101 -5.29 6.67 7.22
CA ALA A 101 -4.29 5.65 6.93
C ALA A 101 -4.14 4.64 8.09
N PHE A 102 -4.13 5.13 9.35
CA PHE A 102 -4.09 4.25 10.52
C PHE A 102 -5.34 3.37 10.62
N ASN A 103 -6.54 3.93 10.45
CA ASN A 103 -7.80 3.18 10.48
C ASN A 103 -7.86 2.11 9.38
N TYR A 104 -7.38 2.46 8.18
CA TYR A 104 -7.32 1.52 7.06
C TYR A 104 -6.38 0.36 7.34
N ASP A 105 -5.18 0.65 7.80
CA ASP A 105 -4.16 -0.36 8.09
C ASP A 105 -4.60 -1.28 9.23
N GLU A 106 -5.21 -0.74 10.28
CA GLU A 106 -5.79 -1.54 11.36
C GLU A 106 -6.88 -2.50 10.84
N TRP A 107 -7.73 -2.01 9.93
CA TRP A 107 -8.73 -2.86 9.30
C TRP A 107 -8.07 -3.94 8.41
N LEU A 108 -7.07 -3.58 7.62
CA LEU A 108 -6.38 -4.51 6.73
C LEU A 108 -5.62 -5.59 7.52
N GLU A 109 -4.92 -5.21 8.59
CA GLU A 109 -4.27 -6.16 9.49
C GLU A 109 -5.29 -7.12 10.12
N LYS A 110 -6.40 -6.61 10.65
CA LYS A 110 -7.48 -7.45 11.21
C LYS A 110 -8.05 -8.42 10.18
N LEU A 111 -8.18 -7.99 8.92
CA LEU A 111 -8.63 -8.86 7.84
C LEU A 111 -7.68 -10.05 7.66
N THR A 112 -6.36 -9.81 7.67
CA THR A 112 -5.38 -10.90 7.50
C THR A 112 -5.35 -11.89 8.66
N LEU A 113 -5.85 -11.51 9.83
CA LEU A 113 -5.91 -12.35 11.03
C LEU A 113 -7.20 -13.18 11.16
N THR A 114 -8.15 -13.02 10.25
CA THR A 114 -9.38 -13.82 10.25
C THR A 114 -9.10 -15.28 9.93
N ASP A 115 -9.98 -16.19 10.36
CA ASP A 115 -9.86 -17.63 10.07
C ASP A 115 -9.79 -17.93 8.58
N GLU A 116 -10.33 -17.05 7.76
CA GLU A 116 -10.36 -17.17 6.30
C GLU A 116 -8.99 -16.91 5.65
N PHE A 117 -8.17 -15.98 6.22
CA PHE A 117 -6.96 -15.50 5.58
C PHE A 117 -5.66 -15.78 6.33
N LYS A 118 -5.71 -16.00 7.64
CA LYS A 118 -4.53 -16.07 8.54
C LYS A 118 -3.45 -17.08 8.14
N ASP A 119 -3.81 -18.11 7.39
CA ASP A 119 -2.90 -19.19 7.04
C ASP A 119 -2.10 -18.91 5.74
N PHE A 120 -2.50 -17.90 4.96
CA PHE A 120 -1.85 -17.61 3.68
C PHE A 120 -1.75 -16.12 3.32
N VAL A 121 -2.38 -15.21 4.09
CA VAL A 121 -2.23 -13.76 3.92
C VAL A 121 -1.50 -13.16 5.10
N PHE A 122 -0.51 -12.32 4.83
CA PHE A 122 0.33 -11.67 5.85
C PHE A 122 0.40 -10.18 5.59
N TYR A 123 0.31 -9.39 6.66
CA TYR A 123 0.35 -7.94 6.62
C TYR A 123 1.74 -7.40 6.96
N ASN A 124 2.16 -6.33 6.28
CA ASN A 124 3.37 -5.56 6.59
C ASN A 124 3.02 -4.08 6.79
N ASP A 125 3.36 -3.54 7.95
CA ASP A 125 3.23 -2.12 8.26
C ASP A 125 4.40 -1.32 7.68
N ILE A 126 4.13 -0.56 6.62
CA ILE A 126 5.15 0.31 6.00
C ILE A 126 5.27 1.65 6.73
N LYS A 127 4.17 2.18 7.29
CA LYS A 127 4.17 3.52 7.87
C LYS A 127 5.11 3.67 9.06
N GLY A 128 5.31 2.60 9.84
CA GLY A 128 6.29 2.56 10.91
C GLY A 128 7.76 2.52 10.45
N GLN A 129 7.97 2.26 9.16
CA GLN A 129 9.29 2.09 8.55
C GLN A 129 9.63 3.19 7.53
N PHE A 130 8.74 4.16 7.34
CA PHE A 130 8.82 5.19 6.30
C PHE A 130 8.92 6.58 6.90
N ASP A 131 9.97 7.33 6.53
CA ASP A 131 10.16 8.73 6.90
C ASP A 131 9.32 9.63 6.00
N SER A 132 8.12 9.96 6.45
CA SER A 132 7.19 10.81 5.72
C SER A 132 7.59 12.29 5.70
N GLU A 133 8.48 12.73 6.58
CA GLU A 133 8.89 14.13 6.64
C GLU A 133 9.94 14.48 5.58
N TYR A 134 10.94 13.60 5.38
CA TYR A 134 12.10 13.92 4.53
C TYR A 134 12.15 13.14 3.22
N ASN A 135 11.39 12.08 3.08
CA ASN A 135 11.46 11.19 1.92
C ASN A 135 10.42 11.46 0.83
N TYR A 136 9.88 12.68 0.81
CA TYR A 136 9.10 13.22 -0.30
C TYR A 136 9.89 14.28 -1.09
N PRO A 137 9.52 14.58 -2.35
CA PRO A 137 10.10 15.68 -3.11
C PRO A 137 9.83 17.02 -2.42
N MET A 138 10.88 17.79 -2.16
CA MET A 138 10.82 19.03 -1.37
C MET A 138 11.46 20.20 -2.12
N ILE A 139 10.97 21.43 -1.86
CA ILE A 139 11.59 22.67 -2.25
C ILE A 139 11.75 23.60 -1.04
N ASN A 140 12.68 24.54 -1.12
CA ASN A 140 12.73 25.66 -0.17
C ASN A 140 11.90 26.81 -0.75
N GLN A 141 10.94 27.27 0.00
CA GLN A 141 10.03 28.35 -0.39
C GLN A 141 10.03 29.45 0.66
N LYS A 142 9.95 30.72 0.24
CA LYS A 142 9.76 31.83 1.18
C LYS A 142 8.42 31.68 1.91
N VAL A 143 8.42 31.84 3.23
CA VAL A 143 7.21 31.74 4.07
C VAL A 143 6.13 32.77 3.68
N ASN A 144 6.57 33.95 3.18
CA ASN A 144 5.69 34.96 2.59
C ASN A 144 6.51 35.98 1.77
N LYS A 145 5.81 36.89 1.09
CA LYS A 145 6.40 37.87 0.19
C LYS A 145 7.18 39.01 0.94
N ARG A 146 7.10 39.08 2.27
CA ARG A 146 7.60 40.22 3.06
C ARG A 146 8.82 39.91 3.90
N ASN A 147 9.28 38.65 3.94
CA ASN A 147 10.51 38.30 4.63
C ASN A 147 11.38 37.35 3.81
N GLU A 148 12.61 37.16 4.23
CA GLU A 148 13.60 36.34 3.54
C GLU A 148 13.67 34.91 4.12
N TRP A 149 12.86 34.59 5.10
CA TRP A 149 12.83 33.26 5.69
C TRP A 149 12.25 32.25 4.71
N THR A 150 12.85 31.10 4.69
CA THR A 150 12.41 29.99 3.88
C THR A 150 11.99 28.82 4.77
N GLU A 151 11.03 28.07 4.30
CA GLU A 151 10.63 26.80 4.86
C GLU A 151 10.79 25.69 3.79
N ARG A 152 10.96 24.47 4.25
CA ARG A 152 10.99 23.31 3.38
C ARG A 152 9.57 22.82 3.19
N LEU A 153 9.13 22.76 1.93
CA LEU A 153 7.76 22.41 1.58
C LEU A 153 7.74 21.25 0.60
N GLY A 154 6.89 20.26 0.85
CA GLY A 154 6.64 19.14 -0.07
C GLY A 154 5.95 19.63 -1.34
N VAL A 155 6.47 19.24 -2.51
CA VAL A 155 5.86 19.53 -3.81
C VAL A 155 5.07 18.34 -4.35
N ASN A 156 5.24 17.20 -3.74
CA ASN A 156 4.44 15.99 -3.96
C ASN A 156 4.37 15.21 -2.65
N GLY A 157 3.29 15.38 -1.93
CA GLY A 157 3.11 14.74 -0.63
C GLY A 157 2.50 13.34 -0.69
N LEU A 158 2.26 12.83 -1.89
CA LEU A 158 1.65 11.51 -2.10
C LEU A 158 2.65 10.49 -2.70
N HIS A 159 3.52 10.94 -3.61
CA HIS A 159 4.49 10.05 -4.24
C HIS A 159 5.88 10.30 -3.65
N PRO A 160 6.48 9.31 -2.99
CA PRO A 160 7.80 9.42 -2.39
C PRO A 160 8.89 9.89 -3.36
N SER A 161 9.94 10.49 -2.83
CA SER A 161 11.19 10.71 -3.56
C SER A 161 11.89 9.37 -3.84
N MET A 162 12.99 9.39 -4.61
CA MET A 162 13.81 8.20 -4.82
C MET A 162 14.25 7.58 -3.49
N ASN A 163 14.66 8.41 -2.50
CA ASN A 163 15.05 7.91 -1.18
C ASN A 163 13.88 7.28 -0.43
N GLY A 164 12.68 7.83 -0.59
CA GLY A 164 11.47 7.24 -0.03
C GLY A 164 11.14 5.88 -0.65
N TYR A 165 11.25 5.76 -1.97
CA TYR A 165 11.07 4.46 -2.62
C TYR A 165 12.14 3.45 -2.23
N LEU A 166 13.38 3.86 -2.00
CA LEU A 166 14.43 2.97 -1.48
C LEU A 166 14.08 2.48 -0.07
N GLN A 167 13.59 3.37 0.80
CA GLN A 167 13.17 2.99 2.15
C GLN A 167 11.96 2.04 2.14
N ILE A 168 10.98 2.26 1.27
CA ILE A 168 9.89 1.30 1.05
C ILE A 168 10.45 -0.03 0.54
N GLY A 169 11.45 0.01 -0.34
CA GLY A 169 12.15 -1.17 -0.84
C GLY A 169 12.85 -1.96 0.28
N ASP A 170 13.47 -1.27 1.25
CA ASP A 170 14.09 -1.91 2.42
C ASP A 170 13.06 -2.59 3.31
N ALA A 171 11.92 -1.92 3.57
CA ALA A 171 10.80 -2.50 4.31
C ALA A 171 10.22 -3.72 3.59
N PHE A 172 10.05 -3.62 2.27
CA PHE A 172 9.62 -4.73 1.43
C PHE A 172 10.60 -5.90 1.45
N TYR A 173 11.91 -5.63 1.39
CA TYR A 173 12.92 -6.67 1.45
C TYR A 173 12.89 -7.45 2.76
N GLN A 174 12.73 -6.77 3.91
CA GLN A 174 12.59 -7.43 5.20
C GLN A 174 11.34 -8.34 5.22
N PHE A 175 10.23 -7.84 4.72
CA PHE A 175 8.99 -8.61 4.61
C PHE A 175 9.13 -9.80 3.65
N LEU A 176 9.80 -9.62 2.53
CA LEU A 176 10.10 -10.71 1.58
C LEU A 176 10.89 -11.84 2.26
N VAL A 177 11.92 -11.51 3.02
CA VAL A 177 12.71 -12.50 3.77
C VAL A 177 11.83 -13.26 4.77
N GLU A 178 10.98 -12.56 5.51
CA GLU A 178 10.03 -13.19 6.42
C GLU A 178 9.09 -14.17 5.69
N MET A 179 8.54 -13.74 4.56
CA MET A 179 7.63 -14.55 3.75
C MET A 179 8.31 -15.80 3.18
N ILE A 180 9.58 -15.70 2.76
CA ILE A 180 10.38 -16.85 2.31
C ILE A 180 10.55 -17.87 3.45
N ILE A 181 10.85 -17.42 4.66
CA ILE A 181 10.98 -18.29 5.83
C ILE A 181 9.65 -19.00 6.12
N LYS A 182 8.54 -18.27 6.14
CA LYS A 182 7.20 -18.84 6.34
C LYS A 182 6.85 -19.89 5.28
N TYR A 183 7.15 -19.59 4.03
CA TYR A 183 6.89 -20.49 2.91
C TYR A 183 7.69 -21.80 3.02
N ASN A 184 8.98 -21.72 3.33
CA ASN A 184 9.82 -22.88 3.50
C ASN A 184 9.37 -23.75 4.69
N ASN A 185 9.08 -23.14 5.83
CA ASN A 185 8.57 -23.85 7.01
C ASN A 185 7.24 -24.57 6.71
N ARG A 186 6.37 -23.97 5.88
CA ARG A 186 5.12 -24.61 5.44
C ARG A 186 5.39 -25.84 4.60
N LYS A 187 6.35 -25.79 3.68
CA LYS A 187 6.74 -26.93 2.84
C LYS A 187 7.33 -28.09 3.62
N GLU A 188 8.10 -27.81 4.67
CA GLU A 188 8.70 -28.84 5.52
C GLU A 188 7.69 -29.57 6.40
N ASN A 189 6.52 -28.98 6.65
CA ASN A 189 5.44 -29.54 7.48
C ASN A 189 4.31 -30.21 6.68
N GLN A 190 4.41 -30.26 5.35
CA GLN A 190 3.50 -30.98 4.45
C GLN A 190 4.11 -32.30 3.98
#